data_d44c020c5fd581ee3a23a72eba3107c9
#
_entry.id   d44c020c5fd581ee3a23a72eba3107c9
#
_cell.length_a   1.000
_cell.length_b   1.000
_cell.length_c   1.000
_cell.angle_alpha   90.00
_cell.angle_beta   90.00
_cell.angle_gamma   90.00
#
_symmetry.space_group_name_H-M   'P 1'
#
loop_
_entity.id
_entity.type
_entity.pdbx_description
1 polymer ?
#
loop_
_entity_poly.entity_id
_entity_poly.type
_entity_poly.pdbx_seq_one_letter_code
_entity_poly.pdbx_strand_id
1 'polypeptide(L)'
;ENFGYTSLVVKSEKGFYQLRHGRKGGLFYFNPQNRTWQKLFEQDYTLNTLIVTPQSEKAYVSCYHGFWIIDLKNGEQQYIPVLETKKGQLVSTEVSTIFQDAQGGLWIGTFNRGLLYHHPAMHKLLNVSRTSFPVSPEEDVTVEAFAEDDDHHIYLKSHSKIYLWKTYKEGARILVPVSASSISTETARALNRGSGNQSYRNQSYTALCTDSRGWTWAGTADGLELFTDNGQTPDHTASPRVFYRENGLSNNFVQAIIEDKNNNIWVTTSNGISRIHVHPENQEVGFTNFNQLDGALEGEYMQGAVFESSDGTLYFGGIDGFTIFCPDQELATPGLPYRPVFTTLRLYGEKVNTGERYGNRIILPQAAPYTTKIELDYNQNFLTFECSALNYVNLSRIHIS
;
A
#
# COMPACT_ATOMS: atom_id res chain seq x y z
N GLU A 1 -12.16 42.89 16.85
CA GLU A 1 -12.02 41.43 16.91
C GLU A 1 -10.65 41.06 16.29
N ASN A 2 -9.71 40.55 17.09
CA ASN A 2 -8.40 40.15 16.63
C ASN A 2 -8.54 38.81 15.90
N PHE A 3 -8.67 38.85 14.58
CA PHE A 3 -8.55 37.71 13.72
C PHE A 3 -7.07 37.30 13.58
N GLY A 4 -6.80 36.00 13.48
CA GLY A 4 -5.45 35.48 13.22
C GLY A 4 -4.82 36.12 11.97
N TYR A 5 -3.50 36.05 11.88
CA TYR A 5 -2.75 36.58 10.75
C TYR A 5 -2.93 35.70 9.50
N THR A 6 -3.13 36.32 8.35
CA THR A 6 -3.12 35.58 7.07
C THR A 6 -1.72 35.12 6.76
N SER A 7 -1.54 33.80 6.59
CA SER A 7 -0.25 33.23 6.19
C SER A 7 -0.20 32.89 4.71
N LEU A 8 -1.33 32.45 4.12
CA LEU A 8 -1.36 31.97 2.75
C LEU A 8 -2.74 32.13 2.12
N VAL A 9 -2.76 32.43 0.82
CA VAL A 9 -3.98 32.47 0.01
C VAL A 9 -3.77 31.61 -1.23
N VAL A 10 -4.68 30.66 -1.45
CA VAL A 10 -4.68 29.77 -2.62
C VAL A 10 -5.92 30.04 -3.45
N LYS A 11 -5.73 30.32 -4.75
CA LYS A 11 -6.82 30.48 -5.71
C LYS A 11 -7.29 29.12 -6.20
N SER A 12 -8.60 28.92 -6.24
CA SER A 12 -9.26 27.80 -6.92
C SER A 12 -10.17 28.31 -8.05
N GLU A 13 -10.74 27.40 -8.82
CA GLU A 13 -11.70 27.74 -9.88
C GLU A 13 -12.96 28.43 -9.33
N LYS A 14 -13.40 28.06 -8.12
CA LYS A 14 -14.65 28.53 -7.51
C LYS A 14 -14.47 29.70 -6.54
N GLY A 15 -13.22 30.02 -6.13
CA GLY A 15 -12.95 31.08 -5.16
C GLY A 15 -11.55 31.05 -4.58
N PHE A 16 -11.39 31.53 -3.36
CA PHE A 16 -10.10 31.62 -2.69
C PHE A 16 -10.13 30.92 -1.34
N TYR A 17 -9.11 30.14 -1.05
CA TYR A 17 -8.87 29.58 0.26
C TYR A 17 -7.82 30.39 0.98
N GLN A 18 -8.11 30.77 2.23
CA GLN A 18 -7.20 31.57 3.05
C GLN A 18 -6.85 30.80 4.31
N LEU A 19 -5.57 30.59 4.53
CA LEU A 19 -5.03 30.07 5.77
C LEU A 19 -4.72 31.24 6.73
N ARG A 20 -5.23 31.15 7.94
CA ARG A 20 -4.92 32.08 9.03
C ARG A 20 -4.34 31.32 10.20
N HIS A 21 -3.30 31.83 10.81
CA HIS A 21 -2.71 31.26 12.02
C HIS A 21 -2.89 32.16 13.23
N GLY A 22 -2.67 31.61 14.43
CA GLY A 22 -2.87 32.30 15.69
C GLY A 22 -4.28 32.12 16.24
N ARG A 23 -4.67 32.99 17.15
CA ARG A 23 -5.96 32.90 17.84
C ARG A 23 -7.12 32.99 16.86
N LYS A 24 -8.05 32.00 16.90
CA LYS A 24 -9.15 31.85 15.92
C LYS A 24 -8.64 31.71 14.48
N GLY A 25 -7.46 31.11 14.32
CA GLY A 25 -6.92 30.76 13.02
C GLY A 25 -7.68 29.60 12.36
N GLY A 26 -7.19 29.14 11.21
CA GLY A 26 -7.79 28.02 10.47
C GLY A 26 -7.90 28.26 8.98
N LEU A 27 -8.73 27.47 8.32
CA LEU A 27 -8.99 27.54 6.89
C LEU A 27 -10.32 28.23 6.61
N PHE A 28 -10.29 29.23 5.74
CA PHE A 28 -11.44 30.00 5.32
C PHE A 28 -11.58 29.96 3.81
N TYR A 29 -12.82 29.90 3.32
CA TYR A 29 -13.16 29.96 1.92
C TYR A 29 -13.88 31.27 1.60
N PHE A 30 -13.43 31.98 0.59
CA PHE A 30 -14.10 33.17 0.06
C PHE A 30 -14.72 32.84 -1.30
N ASN A 31 -16.04 33.04 -1.39
CA ASN A 31 -16.77 32.96 -2.64
C ASN A 31 -16.89 34.38 -3.28
N PRO A 32 -16.24 34.63 -4.43
CA PRO A 32 -16.27 35.96 -5.06
C PRO A 32 -17.60 36.33 -5.68
N GLN A 33 -18.47 35.36 -6.01
CA GLN A 33 -19.75 35.62 -6.64
C GLN A 33 -20.75 36.29 -5.68
N ASN A 34 -20.86 35.77 -4.48
CA ASN A 34 -21.76 36.28 -3.45
C ASN A 34 -21.03 37.09 -2.36
N ARG A 35 -19.70 37.24 -2.45
CA ARG A 35 -18.81 37.96 -1.52
C ARG A 35 -18.91 37.47 -0.08
N THR A 36 -19.13 36.17 0.12
CA THR A 36 -19.25 35.55 1.45
C THR A 36 -17.99 34.82 1.86
N TRP A 37 -17.74 34.82 3.17
CA TRP A 37 -16.72 34.00 3.81
C TRP A 37 -17.35 32.82 4.52
N GLN A 38 -16.78 31.65 4.35
CA GLN A 38 -17.10 30.43 5.09
C GLN A 38 -15.88 29.95 5.85
N LYS A 39 -16.04 29.65 7.13
CA LYS A 39 -15.01 28.99 7.91
C LYS A 39 -15.15 27.49 7.73
N LEU A 40 -14.08 26.83 7.25
CA LEU A 40 -14.04 25.39 6.99
C LEU A 40 -13.38 24.63 8.13
N PHE A 41 -12.43 25.28 8.83
CA PHE A 41 -11.61 24.67 9.85
C PHE A 41 -11.11 25.74 10.83
N GLU A 42 -11.04 25.44 12.11
CA GLU A 42 -10.54 26.36 13.13
C GLU A 42 -9.50 25.70 14.02
N GLN A 43 -8.36 26.37 14.21
CA GLN A 43 -7.31 25.98 15.13
C GLN A 43 -6.58 27.21 15.69
N ASP A 44 -6.22 27.17 16.96
CA ASP A 44 -5.60 28.28 17.70
C ASP A 44 -4.06 28.21 17.76
N TYR A 45 -3.40 27.53 16.81
CA TYR A 45 -1.95 27.43 16.78
C TYR A 45 -1.36 27.72 15.39
N THR A 46 -0.03 27.63 15.28
CA THR A 46 0.67 27.91 14.04
C THR A 46 0.37 26.88 12.98
N LEU A 47 -0.11 27.35 11.83
CA LEU A 47 -0.34 26.59 10.61
C LEU A 47 0.68 27.04 9.57
N ASN A 48 1.43 26.11 8.99
CA ASN A 48 2.59 26.45 8.15
C ASN A 48 2.24 26.60 6.67
N THR A 49 1.53 25.63 6.10
CA THR A 49 1.20 25.64 4.68
C THR A 49 -0.20 25.10 4.39
N LEU A 50 -0.69 25.46 3.20
CA LEU A 50 -1.97 25.02 2.68
C LEU A 50 -1.79 24.54 1.24
N ILE A 51 -2.29 23.34 0.96
CA ILE A 51 -2.53 22.87 -0.40
C ILE A 51 -4.00 22.55 -0.56
N VAL A 52 -4.56 22.98 -1.67
CA VAL A 52 -5.90 22.62 -2.11
C VAL A 52 -5.76 21.80 -3.39
N THR A 53 -6.28 20.58 -3.37
CA THR A 53 -6.22 19.65 -4.50
C THR A 53 -7.56 19.63 -5.24
N PRO A 54 -7.64 20.21 -6.44
CA PRO A 54 -8.90 20.29 -7.18
C PRO A 54 -9.47 18.91 -7.53
N GLN A 55 -8.59 17.94 -7.82
CA GLN A 55 -8.96 16.59 -8.27
C GLN A 55 -9.57 15.75 -7.14
N SER A 56 -9.06 15.86 -5.92
CA SER A 56 -9.57 15.10 -4.77
C SER A 56 -10.50 15.90 -3.87
N GLU A 57 -10.72 17.19 -4.17
CA GLU A 57 -11.51 18.13 -3.36
C GLU A 57 -11.10 18.10 -1.87
N LYS A 58 -9.79 17.99 -1.62
CA LYS A 58 -9.20 17.98 -0.28
C LYS A 58 -8.29 19.17 -0.08
N ALA A 59 -8.23 19.66 1.16
CA ALA A 59 -7.22 20.60 1.61
C ALA A 59 -6.31 19.93 2.63
N TYR A 60 -4.99 20.16 2.49
CA TYR A 60 -3.98 19.72 3.44
C TYR A 60 -3.42 20.95 4.13
N VAL A 61 -3.46 20.95 5.46
CA VAL A 61 -2.98 22.07 6.29
C VAL A 61 -1.90 21.54 7.23
N SER A 62 -0.65 21.94 7.01
CA SER A 62 0.47 21.52 7.84
C SER A 62 0.58 22.35 9.13
N CYS A 63 1.09 21.74 10.18
CA CYS A 63 1.24 22.36 11.48
C CYS A 63 2.53 21.88 12.20
N TYR A 64 2.73 22.34 13.43
CA TYR A 64 3.93 22.04 14.24
C TYR A 64 4.11 20.53 14.51
N HIS A 65 3.01 19.79 14.61
CA HIS A 65 3.03 18.33 14.71
C HIS A 65 2.12 17.74 13.65
N GLY A 66 2.69 17.22 12.55
CA GLY A 66 1.92 16.60 11.48
C GLY A 66 1.11 17.57 10.61
N PHE A 67 -0.08 17.16 10.19
CA PHE A 67 -0.94 17.95 9.32
C PHE A 67 -2.41 17.52 9.41
N TRP A 68 -3.30 18.38 8.91
CA TRP A 68 -4.73 18.13 8.77
C TRP A 68 -5.08 17.82 7.33
N ILE A 69 -6.01 16.90 7.14
CA ILE A 69 -6.71 16.64 5.89
C ILE A 69 -8.15 17.10 6.08
N ILE A 70 -8.62 17.97 5.20
CA ILE A 70 -9.96 18.54 5.24
C ILE A 70 -10.65 18.20 3.93
N ASP A 71 -11.75 17.45 4.00
CA ASP A 71 -12.60 17.19 2.86
C ASP A 71 -13.46 18.42 2.57
N LEU A 72 -13.34 18.97 1.37
CA LEU A 72 -13.98 20.22 1.00
C LEU A 72 -15.46 20.04 0.58
N LYS A 73 -15.91 18.78 0.39
CA LYS A 73 -17.31 18.47 0.06
C LYS A 73 -18.18 18.37 1.28
N ASN A 74 -17.75 17.56 2.26
CA ASN A 74 -18.53 17.20 3.43
C ASN A 74 -18.06 17.91 4.71
N GLY A 75 -16.87 18.55 4.67
CA GLY A 75 -16.28 19.25 5.82
C GLY A 75 -15.64 18.33 6.85
N GLU A 76 -15.46 17.04 6.55
CA GLU A 76 -14.77 16.10 7.44
C GLU A 76 -13.30 16.49 7.61
N GLN A 77 -12.80 16.32 8.84
CA GLN A 77 -11.46 16.72 9.23
C GLN A 77 -10.74 15.52 9.85
N GLN A 78 -9.54 15.24 9.35
CA GLN A 78 -8.68 14.19 9.88
C GLN A 78 -7.34 14.79 10.27
N TYR A 79 -6.91 14.57 11.50
CA TYR A 79 -5.59 14.98 11.97
C TYR A 79 -4.59 13.82 11.89
N ILE A 80 -3.42 14.09 11.33
CA ILE A 80 -2.31 13.15 11.20
C ILE A 80 -1.14 13.66 12.06
N PRO A 81 -1.07 13.26 13.34
CA PRO A 81 -0.06 13.77 14.29
C PRO A 81 1.32 13.14 14.08
N VAL A 82 1.36 11.94 13.54
CA VAL A 82 2.57 11.14 13.42
C VAL A 82 2.59 10.46 12.06
N LEU A 83 3.75 10.44 11.43
CA LEU A 83 4.01 9.75 10.18
C LEU A 83 4.71 8.44 10.46
N GLU A 84 4.27 7.35 9.85
CA GLU A 84 4.92 6.06 9.93
C GLU A 84 5.80 5.85 8.70
N THR A 85 7.06 5.45 8.93
CA THR A 85 7.98 5.09 7.86
C THR A 85 7.76 3.64 7.42
N LYS A 86 8.29 3.25 6.24
CA LYS A 86 8.26 1.84 5.76
C LYS A 86 8.82 0.83 6.76
N LYS A 87 9.69 1.26 7.68
CA LYS A 87 10.29 0.42 8.72
C LYS A 87 9.49 0.38 10.02
N GLY A 88 8.23 0.89 10.01
CA GLY A 88 7.40 0.95 11.21
C GLY A 88 7.84 2.01 12.23
N GLN A 89 8.81 2.87 11.89
CA GLN A 89 9.25 3.91 12.79
C GLN A 89 8.26 5.08 12.78
N LEU A 90 7.73 5.41 13.93
CA LEU A 90 6.86 6.57 14.11
C LEU A 90 7.70 7.86 14.13
N VAL A 91 7.32 8.82 13.31
CA VAL A 91 8.00 10.11 13.18
C VAL A 91 7.01 11.22 13.50
N SER A 92 7.15 11.82 14.69
CA SER A 92 6.50 13.09 15.02
C SER A 92 7.42 14.22 14.59
N THR A 93 6.96 15.08 13.71
CA THR A 93 7.78 16.17 13.14
C THR A 93 6.92 17.33 12.70
N GLU A 94 7.52 18.52 12.75
CA GLU A 94 6.94 19.70 12.14
C GLU A 94 6.97 19.55 10.61
N VAL A 95 5.80 19.68 9.99
CA VAL A 95 5.62 19.64 8.54
C VAL A 95 5.74 21.06 7.98
N SER A 96 6.78 21.29 7.19
CA SER A 96 7.06 22.61 6.59
C SER A 96 6.24 22.87 5.35
N THR A 97 6.05 21.85 4.52
CA THR A 97 5.31 21.94 3.27
C THR A 97 4.72 20.59 2.86
N ILE A 98 3.69 20.64 2.06
CA ILE A 98 3.09 19.46 1.40
C ILE A 98 2.95 19.79 -0.08
N PHE A 99 3.13 18.81 -0.94
CA PHE A 99 2.89 18.92 -2.36
C PHE A 99 2.22 17.63 -2.86
N GLN A 100 1.18 17.75 -3.66
CA GLN A 100 0.58 16.60 -4.34
C GLN A 100 1.04 16.59 -5.80
N ASP A 101 1.61 15.48 -6.23
CA ASP A 101 2.02 15.29 -7.61
C ASP A 101 0.84 14.94 -8.53
N ALA A 102 1.09 14.91 -9.83
CA ALA A 102 0.06 14.60 -10.84
C ALA A 102 -0.50 13.17 -10.75
N GLN A 103 0.17 12.29 -10.00
CA GLN A 103 -0.22 10.90 -9.79
C GLN A 103 -1.03 10.73 -8.49
N GLY A 104 -1.19 11.80 -7.70
CA GLY A 104 -1.90 11.79 -6.42
C GLY A 104 -0.99 11.51 -5.22
N GLY A 105 0.31 11.31 -5.43
CA GLY A 105 1.29 11.13 -4.36
C GLY A 105 1.52 12.40 -3.56
N LEU A 106 1.66 12.28 -2.26
CA LEU A 106 1.95 13.37 -1.34
C LEU A 106 3.43 13.42 -1.00
N TRP A 107 4.07 14.54 -1.30
CA TRP A 107 5.41 14.89 -0.90
C TRP A 107 5.33 15.76 0.35
N ILE A 108 5.90 15.32 1.44
CA ILE A 108 5.81 15.96 2.75
C ILE A 108 7.20 16.41 3.16
N GLY A 109 7.44 17.71 3.09
CA GLY A 109 8.66 18.34 3.56
C GLY A 109 8.60 18.56 5.06
N THR A 110 9.68 18.23 5.77
CA THR A 110 9.78 18.41 7.21
C THR A 110 10.96 19.31 7.56
N PHE A 111 10.93 19.97 8.74
CA PHE A 111 12.03 20.84 9.15
C PHE A 111 13.32 20.08 9.49
N ASN A 112 13.22 18.86 10.01
CA ASN A 112 14.37 18.13 10.56
C ASN A 112 14.45 16.64 10.21
N ARG A 113 13.55 16.14 9.33
CA ARG A 113 13.49 14.72 8.93
C ARG A 113 13.56 14.53 7.42
N GLY A 114 13.92 15.60 6.68
CA GLY A 114 14.01 15.58 5.23
C GLY A 114 12.66 15.52 4.52
N LEU A 115 12.62 14.84 3.39
CA LEU A 115 11.45 14.70 2.53
C LEU A 115 10.86 13.30 2.64
N LEU A 116 9.57 13.23 2.92
CA LEU A 116 8.81 11.98 2.97
C LEU A 116 7.87 11.92 1.77
N TYR A 117 7.62 10.73 1.27
CA TYR A 117 6.69 10.50 0.16
C TYR A 117 5.65 9.46 0.56
N HIS A 118 4.38 9.77 0.32
CA HIS A 118 3.26 8.87 0.52
C HIS A 118 2.37 8.86 -0.72
N HIS A 119 2.02 7.67 -1.20
CA HIS A 119 1.03 7.52 -2.26
C HIS A 119 -0.01 6.49 -1.82
N PRO A 120 -1.33 6.73 -2.02
CA PRO A 120 -2.37 5.78 -1.62
C PRO A 120 -2.17 4.37 -2.19
N ALA A 121 -1.57 4.25 -3.38
CA ALA A 121 -1.28 2.98 -4.02
C ALA A 121 0.03 2.32 -3.56
N MET A 122 0.82 2.94 -2.67
CA MET A 122 2.08 2.33 -2.16
C MET A 122 1.82 1.16 -1.22
N HIS A 123 0.71 1.20 -0.51
CA HIS A 123 0.34 0.19 0.47
C HIS A 123 -0.99 -0.42 0.08
N LYS A 124 -0.94 -1.41 -0.81
CA LYS A 124 -2.09 -2.27 -1.10
C LYS A 124 -2.40 -3.21 0.07
N LEU A 125 -1.40 -3.43 0.90
CA LEU A 125 -1.44 -4.25 2.09
C LEU A 125 -1.02 -3.42 3.30
N LEU A 126 -1.67 -3.65 4.43
CA LEU A 126 -1.27 -3.10 5.72
C LEU A 126 -0.38 -4.10 6.44
N ASN A 127 0.86 -3.72 6.72
CA ASN A 127 1.77 -4.50 7.54
C ASN A 127 1.63 -4.09 9.01
N VAL A 128 1.37 -5.07 9.87
CA VAL A 128 1.38 -4.92 11.33
C VAL A 128 2.62 -5.63 11.86
N SER A 129 3.70 -4.88 11.98
CA SER A 129 4.98 -5.41 12.40
C SER A 129 5.07 -5.62 13.93
N ARG A 130 6.11 -6.30 14.37
CA ARG A 130 6.43 -6.57 15.78
C ARG A 130 6.33 -5.34 16.68
N THR A 131 6.68 -4.15 16.19
CA THR A 131 6.63 -2.91 16.95
C THR A 131 5.22 -2.50 17.39
N SER A 132 4.19 -3.07 16.77
CA SER A 132 2.78 -2.86 17.13
C SER A 132 2.32 -3.79 18.27
N PHE A 133 3.11 -4.80 18.62
CA PHE A 133 2.78 -5.73 19.69
C PHE A 133 3.27 -5.19 21.04
N PRO A 134 2.47 -5.32 22.11
CA PRO A 134 2.85 -4.89 23.46
C PRO A 134 3.74 -5.96 24.12
N VAL A 135 4.90 -6.19 23.55
CA VAL A 135 5.90 -7.17 23.99
C VAL A 135 7.25 -6.50 24.24
N SER A 136 8.11 -7.17 25.02
CA SER A 136 9.48 -6.67 25.23
C SER A 136 10.31 -6.78 23.94
N PRO A 137 11.36 -5.95 23.75
CA PRO A 137 12.18 -5.98 22.54
C PRO A 137 12.86 -7.32 22.22
N GLU A 138 13.02 -8.16 23.25
CA GLU A 138 13.67 -9.47 23.13
C GLU A 138 12.69 -10.62 22.85
N GLU A 139 11.40 -10.36 22.95
CA GLU A 139 10.37 -11.37 22.77
C GLU A 139 10.02 -11.56 21.29
N ASP A 140 10.07 -12.79 20.81
CA ASP A 140 9.69 -13.12 19.43
C ASP A 140 8.19 -13.03 19.22
N VAL A 141 7.78 -12.53 18.07
CA VAL A 141 6.40 -12.46 17.62
C VAL A 141 6.25 -13.36 16.39
N THR A 142 5.36 -14.33 16.48
CA THR A 142 5.00 -15.20 15.34
C THR A 142 3.49 -15.38 15.33
N VAL A 143 2.82 -14.83 14.34
CA VAL A 143 1.36 -14.91 14.23
C VAL A 143 0.96 -16.20 13.52
N GLU A 144 0.33 -17.09 14.28
CA GLU A 144 0.05 -18.48 13.88
C GLU A 144 -1.40 -18.69 13.43
N ALA A 145 -2.34 -17.91 13.97
CA ALA A 145 -3.76 -18.08 13.70
C ALA A 145 -4.57 -16.81 13.96
N PHE A 146 -5.73 -16.74 13.31
CA PHE A 146 -6.74 -15.69 13.49
C PHE A 146 -8.10 -16.33 13.75
N ALA A 147 -8.99 -15.59 14.41
CA ALA A 147 -10.40 -15.93 14.57
C ALA A 147 -11.24 -14.65 14.71
N GLU A 148 -12.49 -14.72 14.30
CA GLU A 148 -13.50 -13.68 14.49
C GLU A 148 -14.55 -14.20 15.48
N ASP A 149 -15.04 -13.34 16.37
CA ASP A 149 -16.17 -13.67 17.26
C ASP A 149 -17.50 -13.16 16.67
N ASP A 150 -18.61 -13.45 17.37
CA ASP A 150 -19.96 -13.06 16.93
C ASP A 150 -20.18 -11.54 16.88
N ASP A 151 -19.34 -10.78 17.58
CA ASP A 151 -19.34 -9.30 17.59
C ASP A 151 -18.39 -8.71 16.53
N HIS A 152 -17.85 -9.52 15.62
CA HIS A 152 -16.90 -9.17 14.57
C HIS A 152 -15.55 -8.64 15.09
N HIS A 153 -15.15 -9.04 16.28
CA HIS A 153 -13.81 -8.75 16.77
C HIS A 153 -12.81 -9.78 16.25
N ILE A 154 -11.68 -9.29 15.76
CA ILE A 154 -10.59 -10.14 15.26
C ILE A 154 -9.60 -10.42 16.37
N TYR A 155 -9.40 -11.69 16.64
CA TYR A 155 -8.37 -12.20 17.56
C TYR A 155 -7.24 -12.84 16.77
N LEU A 156 -6.04 -12.74 17.30
CA LEU A 156 -4.90 -13.44 16.75
C LEU A 156 -4.09 -14.11 17.86
N LYS A 157 -3.42 -15.19 17.49
CA LYS A 157 -2.58 -15.98 18.38
C LYS A 157 -1.12 -15.83 17.98
N SER A 158 -0.27 -15.52 18.95
CA SER A 158 1.17 -15.56 18.81
C SER A 158 1.73 -16.39 19.97
N HIS A 159 2.30 -17.57 19.67
CA HIS A 159 2.73 -18.55 20.66
C HIS A 159 1.61 -18.89 21.66
N SER A 160 1.80 -18.61 22.94
CA SER A 160 0.81 -18.84 24.00
C SER A 160 -0.09 -17.64 24.27
N LYS A 161 0.14 -16.51 23.62
CA LYS A 161 -0.56 -15.24 23.86
C LYS A 161 -1.65 -15.02 22.82
N ILE A 162 -2.76 -14.42 23.27
CA ILE A 162 -3.86 -14.03 22.42
C ILE A 162 -3.97 -12.50 22.47
N TYR A 163 -4.20 -11.90 21.32
CA TYR A 163 -4.38 -10.47 21.16
C TYR A 163 -5.69 -10.17 20.45
N LEU A 164 -6.37 -9.12 20.90
CA LEU A 164 -7.51 -8.53 20.21
C LEU A 164 -7.00 -7.39 19.31
N TRP A 165 -7.30 -7.47 18.02
CA TRP A 165 -7.08 -6.42 17.05
C TRP A 165 -8.20 -5.38 17.14
N LYS A 166 -7.90 -4.18 17.60
CA LYS A 166 -8.91 -3.15 17.89
C LYS A 166 -8.65 -1.89 17.08
N THR A 167 -9.69 -1.40 16.41
CA THR A 167 -9.66 -0.11 15.72
C THR A 167 -10.43 0.91 16.56
N TYR A 168 -9.81 2.03 16.91
CA TYR A 168 -10.45 3.14 17.61
C TYR A 168 -11.11 4.11 16.63
N LYS A 169 -12.08 4.90 17.12
CA LYS A 169 -12.82 5.91 16.32
C LYS A 169 -11.93 6.94 15.62
N GLU A 170 -10.71 7.13 16.09
CA GLU A 170 -9.71 8.03 15.49
C GLU A 170 -8.82 7.34 14.44
N GLY A 171 -9.13 6.09 14.04
CA GLY A 171 -8.37 5.32 13.08
C GLY A 171 -7.08 4.68 13.63
N ALA A 172 -6.73 4.93 14.90
CA ALA A 172 -5.63 4.24 15.55
C ALA A 172 -5.98 2.76 15.75
N ARG A 173 -5.05 1.88 15.37
CA ARG A 173 -5.19 0.44 15.48
C ARG A 173 -4.20 -0.06 16.53
N ILE A 174 -4.68 -0.85 17.48
CA ILE A 174 -3.83 -1.42 18.55
C ILE A 174 -4.11 -2.90 18.75
N LEU A 175 -3.10 -3.58 19.27
CA LEU A 175 -3.19 -4.96 19.76
C LEU A 175 -3.31 -4.94 21.27
N VAL A 176 -4.39 -5.52 21.79
CA VAL A 176 -4.66 -5.62 23.23
C VAL A 176 -4.47 -7.08 23.64
N PRO A 177 -3.54 -7.39 24.56
CA PRO A 177 -3.43 -8.76 25.07
C PRO A 177 -4.69 -9.12 25.84
N VAL A 178 -5.20 -10.32 25.59
CA VAL A 178 -6.41 -10.84 26.23
C VAL A 178 -6.16 -12.19 26.86
N SER A 179 -6.87 -12.49 27.95
CA SER A 179 -6.82 -13.81 28.58
C SER A 179 -7.65 -14.82 27.79
N ALA A 180 -7.17 -16.05 27.69
CA ALA A 180 -7.94 -17.15 27.08
C ALA A 180 -9.29 -17.40 27.77
N SER A 181 -9.42 -17.02 29.05
CA SER A 181 -10.69 -17.11 29.80
C SER A 181 -11.70 -16.00 29.45
N SER A 182 -11.28 -14.94 28.76
CA SER A 182 -12.14 -13.80 28.37
C SER A 182 -12.74 -13.92 26.97
N ILE A 183 -12.38 -14.93 26.22
CA ILE A 183 -12.90 -15.22 24.88
C ILE A 183 -13.84 -16.42 24.88
N SER A 184 -14.71 -16.52 23.88
CA SER A 184 -15.63 -17.67 23.77
C SER A 184 -14.86 -18.99 23.56
N THR A 185 -15.46 -20.08 23.96
CA THR A 185 -14.87 -21.42 23.75
C THR A 185 -14.67 -21.70 22.25
N GLU A 186 -15.55 -21.17 21.41
CA GLU A 186 -15.52 -21.34 19.97
C GLU A 186 -14.35 -20.56 19.35
N THR A 187 -14.19 -19.28 19.70
CA THR A 187 -13.03 -18.46 19.30
C THR A 187 -11.71 -19.08 19.75
N ALA A 188 -11.65 -19.59 21.00
CA ALA A 188 -10.46 -20.28 21.51
C ALA A 188 -10.15 -21.57 20.73
N ARG A 189 -11.17 -22.33 20.32
CA ARG A 189 -10.99 -23.52 19.48
C ARG A 189 -10.51 -23.15 18.09
N ALA A 190 -11.05 -22.11 17.47
CA ALA A 190 -10.63 -21.61 16.15
C ALA A 190 -9.14 -21.22 16.17
N LEU A 191 -8.71 -20.42 17.16
CA LEU A 191 -7.31 -20.03 17.35
C LEU A 191 -6.35 -21.21 17.56
N ASN A 192 -6.83 -22.29 18.18
CA ASN A 192 -6.00 -23.47 18.43
C ASN A 192 -5.98 -24.46 17.24
N ARG A 193 -6.97 -24.41 16.36
CA ARG A 193 -6.97 -25.23 15.14
C ARG A 193 -6.08 -24.63 14.03
N GLY A 194 -5.85 -23.31 14.02
CA GLY A 194 -5.32 -22.57 12.87
C GLY A 194 -6.35 -22.53 11.73
N SER A 195 -6.24 -21.57 10.85
CA SER A 195 -7.18 -21.39 9.73
C SER A 195 -6.97 -22.41 8.59
N GLY A 196 -5.87 -23.14 8.61
CA GLY A 196 -5.55 -24.14 7.60
C GLY A 196 -6.20 -25.48 7.90
N ASN A 197 -6.75 -26.12 6.88
CA ASN A 197 -7.37 -27.43 6.93
C ASN A 197 -6.33 -28.51 7.37
N GLN A 198 -6.13 -28.66 8.69
CA GLN A 198 -5.11 -29.53 9.29
C GLN A 198 -5.33 -31.02 9.03
N SER A 199 -6.46 -31.41 8.41
CA SER A 199 -6.84 -32.81 8.19
C SER A 199 -5.98 -33.56 7.16
N TYR A 200 -5.14 -32.82 6.37
CA TYR A 200 -4.38 -33.42 5.27
C TYR A 200 -2.86 -33.26 5.41
N ARG A 201 -2.35 -33.27 6.63
CA ARG A 201 -0.89 -33.38 6.86
C ARG A 201 -0.38 -34.78 6.44
N ASN A 202 -0.54 -35.10 5.17
CA ASN A 202 0.32 -36.06 4.52
C ASN A 202 1.67 -35.35 4.24
N GLN A 203 2.75 -36.03 4.41
CA GLN A 203 4.13 -35.50 4.45
C GLN A 203 4.59 -34.65 3.25
N SER A 204 3.73 -34.46 2.25
CA SER A 204 4.06 -33.77 0.98
C SER A 204 3.45 -32.37 0.85
N TYR A 205 2.35 -32.03 1.54
CA TYR A 205 1.65 -30.77 1.35
C TYR A 205 1.76 -29.86 2.57
N THR A 206 2.08 -28.59 2.32
CA THR A 206 2.15 -27.53 3.34
C THR A 206 0.80 -26.86 3.57
N ALA A 207 -0.03 -26.79 2.51
CA ALA A 207 -1.37 -26.20 2.55
C ALA A 207 -2.30 -26.88 1.53
N LEU A 208 -3.60 -26.89 1.80
CA LEU A 208 -4.65 -27.37 0.89
C LEU A 208 -5.85 -26.44 0.94
N CYS A 209 -6.42 -26.13 -0.22
CA CYS A 209 -7.64 -25.34 -0.36
C CYS A 209 -8.47 -25.89 -1.53
N THR A 210 -9.73 -26.28 -1.25
CA THR A 210 -10.69 -26.54 -2.33
C THR A 210 -11.52 -25.28 -2.53
N ASP A 211 -11.46 -24.71 -3.73
CA ASP A 211 -12.12 -23.46 -4.07
C ASP A 211 -13.60 -23.66 -4.43
N SER A 212 -14.32 -22.55 -4.61
CA SER A 212 -15.74 -22.54 -4.95
C SER A 212 -16.08 -23.20 -6.31
N ARG A 213 -15.08 -23.38 -7.17
CA ARG A 213 -15.19 -24.09 -8.46
C ARG A 213 -15.07 -25.60 -8.30
N GLY A 214 -14.69 -26.08 -7.11
CA GLY A 214 -14.39 -27.47 -6.84
C GLY A 214 -12.96 -27.88 -7.19
N TRP A 215 -12.08 -26.94 -7.53
CA TRP A 215 -10.68 -27.21 -7.80
C TRP A 215 -9.88 -27.28 -6.51
N THR A 216 -8.90 -28.17 -6.46
CA THR A 216 -8.05 -28.30 -5.26
C THR A 216 -6.66 -27.73 -5.54
N TRP A 217 -6.28 -26.76 -4.72
CA TRP A 217 -4.97 -26.12 -4.70
C TRP A 217 -4.16 -26.73 -3.56
N ALA A 218 -2.98 -27.25 -3.89
CA ALA A 218 -2.10 -27.90 -2.94
C ALA A 218 -0.74 -27.20 -2.94
N GLY A 219 -0.37 -26.64 -1.79
CA GLY A 219 0.94 -26.01 -1.57
C GLY A 219 1.97 -27.07 -1.17
N THR A 220 3.17 -26.94 -1.71
CA THR A 220 4.31 -27.79 -1.39
C THR A 220 5.53 -26.97 -1.00
N ALA A 221 6.62 -27.62 -0.60
CA ALA A 221 7.90 -26.97 -0.41
C ALA A 221 8.55 -26.53 -1.74
N ASP A 222 8.04 -27.02 -2.87
CA ASP A 222 8.62 -26.74 -4.20
C ASP A 222 7.52 -26.48 -5.25
N GLY A 223 6.58 -25.59 -4.95
CA GLY A 223 5.57 -25.11 -5.89
C GLY A 223 4.14 -25.23 -5.40
N LEU A 224 3.22 -24.78 -6.27
CA LEU A 224 1.79 -24.84 -6.08
C LEU A 224 1.19 -25.78 -7.11
N GLU A 225 0.46 -26.79 -6.68
CA GLU A 225 -0.21 -27.79 -7.51
C GLU A 225 -1.70 -27.46 -7.62
N LEU A 226 -2.25 -27.59 -8.82
CA LEU A 226 -3.67 -27.44 -9.12
C LEU A 226 -4.26 -28.72 -9.68
N PHE A 227 -5.30 -29.22 -9.02
CA PHE A 227 -6.13 -30.34 -9.47
C PHE A 227 -7.51 -29.83 -9.85
N THR A 228 -7.92 -30.03 -11.10
CA THR A 228 -9.20 -29.53 -11.64
C THR A 228 -10.30 -30.59 -11.68
N ASP A 229 -10.02 -31.81 -11.26
CA ASP A 229 -10.95 -32.94 -11.28
C ASP A 229 -11.85 -32.95 -10.04
N ASN A 230 -12.92 -32.18 -10.08
CA ASN A 230 -14.12 -32.21 -9.22
C ASN A 230 -13.93 -32.77 -7.80
N GLY A 231 -13.06 -32.15 -6.99
CA GLY A 231 -13.02 -32.40 -5.54
C GLY A 231 -12.43 -33.74 -5.13
N GLN A 232 -11.76 -34.46 -6.00
CA GLN A 232 -10.97 -35.60 -5.59
C GLN A 232 -9.74 -35.09 -4.82
N THR A 233 -9.54 -35.61 -3.63
CA THR A 233 -8.30 -35.41 -2.89
C THR A 233 -7.11 -35.77 -3.77
N PRO A 234 -5.99 -35.04 -3.66
CA PRO A 234 -4.77 -35.38 -4.40
C PRO A 234 -4.35 -36.80 -4.03
N ASP A 235 -4.86 -37.76 -4.78
CA ASP A 235 -4.30 -39.09 -4.75
C ASP A 235 -3.18 -39.11 -5.82
N HIS A 236 -2.19 -39.93 -5.61
CA HIS A 236 -1.00 -40.00 -6.46
C HIS A 236 -1.27 -40.46 -7.91
N THR A 237 -2.53 -40.51 -8.33
CA THR A 237 -2.97 -40.95 -9.66
C THR A 237 -3.30 -39.81 -10.60
N ALA A 238 -3.60 -38.59 -10.08
CA ALA A 238 -3.86 -37.40 -10.87
C ALA A 238 -2.56 -36.64 -11.16
N SER A 239 -2.39 -36.14 -12.39
CA SER A 239 -1.25 -35.27 -12.75
C SER A 239 -1.68 -33.83 -12.56
N PRO A 240 -1.19 -33.13 -11.50
CA PRO A 240 -1.52 -31.74 -11.28
C PRO A 240 -0.86 -30.82 -12.30
N ARG A 241 -1.45 -29.66 -12.50
CA ARG A 241 -0.77 -28.53 -13.10
C ARG A 241 0.04 -27.83 -12.01
N VAL A 242 1.37 -27.73 -12.20
CA VAL A 242 2.28 -27.17 -11.19
C VAL A 242 2.73 -25.78 -11.58
N PHE A 243 2.76 -24.90 -10.61
CA PHE A 243 3.22 -23.51 -10.75
C PHE A 243 4.41 -23.25 -9.85
N TYR A 244 5.43 -22.65 -10.44
CA TYR A 244 6.67 -22.24 -9.80
C TYR A 244 6.85 -20.72 -9.89
N ARG A 245 7.95 -20.23 -9.33
CA ARG A 245 8.32 -18.82 -9.45
C ARG A 245 8.46 -18.39 -10.92
N GLU A 246 8.99 -19.25 -11.79
CA GLU A 246 9.12 -19.01 -13.23
C GLU A 246 7.76 -18.84 -13.93
N ASN A 247 6.71 -19.41 -13.37
CA ASN A 247 5.33 -19.29 -13.88
C ASN A 247 4.59 -18.09 -13.29
N GLY A 248 5.20 -17.35 -12.35
CA GLY A 248 4.65 -16.14 -11.75
C GLY A 248 4.33 -16.22 -10.25
N LEU A 249 4.59 -17.34 -9.57
CA LEU A 249 4.45 -17.43 -8.11
C LEU A 249 5.52 -16.57 -7.41
N SER A 250 5.23 -15.99 -6.24
CA SER A 250 6.17 -15.14 -5.51
C SER A 250 7.41 -15.91 -5.01
N ASN A 251 7.22 -17.15 -4.57
CA ASN A 251 8.27 -18.08 -4.17
C ASN A 251 7.74 -19.52 -4.25
N ASN A 252 8.63 -20.51 -4.43
CA ASN A 252 8.22 -21.91 -4.55
C ASN A 252 7.74 -22.53 -3.23
N PHE A 253 8.25 -22.07 -2.08
CA PHE A 253 7.83 -22.63 -0.80
C PHE A 253 6.50 -22.03 -0.36
N VAL A 254 5.41 -22.73 -0.60
CA VAL A 254 4.04 -22.32 -0.25
C VAL A 254 3.78 -22.56 1.23
N GLN A 255 3.21 -21.58 1.92
CA GLN A 255 2.92 -21.64 3.35
C GLN A 255 1.43 -21.78 3.66
N ALA A 256 0.59 -21.02 2.97
CA ALA A 256 -0.85 -21.10 3.18
C ALA A 256 -1.62 -20.69 1.91
N ILE A 257 -2.87 -21.16 1.80
CA ILE A 257 -3.76 -20.92 0.67
C ILE A 257 -5.14 -20.58 1.18
N ILE A 258 -5.79 -19.57 0.62
CA ILE A 258 -7.19 -19.21 0.89
C ILE A 258 -7.85 -18.65 -0.37
N GLU A 259 -9.13 -18.92 -0.57
CA GLU A 259 -9.97 -18.26 -1.57
C GLU A 259 -10.65 -17.05 -0.95
N ASP A 260 -10.68 -15.91 -1.67
CA ASP A 260 -11.41 -14.71 -1.27
C ASP A 260 -12.85 -14.68 -1.83
N LYS A 261 -13.69 -13.78 -1.32
CA LYS A 261 -15.08 -13.58 -1.77
C LYS A 261 -15.23 -13.26 -3.25
N ASN A 262 -14.14 -12.84 -3.91
CA ASN A 262 -14.10 -12.56 -5.35
C ASN A 262 -13.57 -13.75 -6.17
N ASN A 263 -13.48 -14.94 -5.56
CA ASN A 263 -12.98 -16.19 -6.15
C ASN A 263 -11.52 -16.12 -6.62
N ASN A 264 -10.70 -15.20 -6.07
CA ASN A 264 -9.26 -15.23 -6.25
C ASN A 264 -8.63 -16.16 -5.22
N ILE A 265 -7.57 -16.83 -5.62
CA ILE A 265 -6.79 -17.66 -4.70
C ILE A 265 -5.59 -16.85 -4.21
N TRP A 266 -5.44 -16.77 -2.90
CA TRP A 266 -4.33 -16.13 -2.25
C TRP A 266 -3.38 -17.17 -1.67
N VAL A 267 -2.10 -17.00 -1.98
CA VAL A 267 -1.05 -17.93 -1.58
C VAL A 267 0.03 -17.15 -0.87
N THR A 268 0.28 -17.49 0.39
CA THR A 268 1.47 -17.01 1.10
C THR A 268 2.63 -17.95 0.88
N THR A 269 3.83 -17.40 0.81
CA THR A 269 5.05 -18.14 0.57
C THR A 269 6.13 -17.73 1.58
N SER A 270 7.31 -18.35 1.54
CA SER A 270 8.46 -17.90 2.33
C SER A 270 8.92 -16.49 1.98
N ASN A 271 8.47 -15.91 0.85
CA ASN A 271 8.83 -14.56 0.45
C ASN A 271 7.70 -13.91 -0.37
N GLY A 272 6.79 -13.23 0.31
CA GLY A 272 5.69 -12.51 -0.30
C GLY A 272 4.40 -13.30 -0.44
N ILE A 273 3.43 -12.65 -1.06
CA ILE A 273 2.06 -13.15 -1.28
C ILE A 273 1.78 -13.14 -2.78
N SER A 274 1.12 -14.17 -3.28
CA SER A 274 0.60 -14.23 -4.65
C SER A 274 -0.92 -14.24 -4.63
N ARG A 275 -1.55 -13.33 -5.38
CA ARG A 275 -2.97 -13.41 -5.73
C ARG A 275 -3.09 -14.03 -7.12
N ILE A 276 -3.89 -15.07 -7.21
CA ILE A 276 -4.09 -15.84 -8.42
C ILE A 276 -5.48 -15.55 -8.97
N HIS A 277 -5.53 -14.98 -10.15
CA HIS A 277 -6.76 -14.77 -10.92
C HIS A 277 -6.98 -15.96 -11.82
N VAL A 278 -8.13 -16.58 -11.72
CA VAL A 278 -8.51 -17.71 -12.55
C VAL A 278 -9.54 -17.25 -13.57
N HIS A 279 -9.28 -17.50 -14.84
CA HIS A 279 -10.24 -17.33 -15.93
C HIS A 279 -10.95 -18.65 -16.20
N PRO A 280 -12.21 -18.83 -15.71
CA PRO A 280 -12.88 -20.14 -15.74
C PRO A 280 -13.11 -20.66 -17.15
N GLU A 281 -13.27 -19.77 -18.15
CA GLU A 281 -13.62 -20.11 -19.51
C GLU A 281 -12.50 -20.85 -20.26
N ASN A 282 -11.25 -20.49 -20.01
CA ASN A 282 -10.07 -21.06 -20.68
C ASN A 282 -9.08 -21.72 -19.70
N GLN A 283 -9.43 -21.77 -18.41
CA GLN A 283 -8.58 -22.28 -17.34
C GLN A 283 -7.19 -21.58 -17.25
N GLU A 284 -7.08 -20.38 -17.77
CA GLU A 284 -5.88 -19.57 -17.62
C GLU A 284 -5.76 -19.01 -16.21
N VAL A 285 -4.53 -18.95 -15.75
CA VAL A 285 -4.17 -18.51 -14.40
C VAL A 285 -3.20 -17.36 -14.50
N GLY A 286 -3.59 -16.21 -13.96
CA GLY A 286 -2.75 -15.02 -13.87
C GLY A 286 -2.28 -14.78 -12.44
N PHE A 287 -1.06 -14.27 -12.26
CA PHE A 287 -0.48 -14.00 -10.94
C PHE A 287 -0.28 -12.51 -10.73
N THR A 288 -0.61 -12.04 -9.54
CA THR A 288 -0.23 -10.72 -9.03
C THR A 288 0.50 -10.91 -7.71
N ASN A 289 1.77 -10.51 -7.65
CA ASN A 289 2.60 -10.69 -6.47
C ASN A 289 2.68 -9.41 -5.65
N PHE A 290 2.72 -9.59 -4.34
CA PHE A 290 2.88 -8.54 -3.35
C PHE A 290 4.10 -8.85 -2.49
N ASN A 291 4.94 -7.86 -2.32
CA ASN A 291 6.15 -7.93 -1.52
C ASN A 291 6.18 -6.78 -0.49
N GLN A 292 7.28 -6.62 0.21
CA GLN A 292 7.48 -5.55 1.19
C GLN A 292 7.22 -4.14 0.64
N LEU A 293 7.47 -3.90 -0.66
CA LEU A 293 7.20 -2.60 -1.29
C LEU A 293 5.70 -2.32 -1.42
N ASP A 294 4.89 -3.37 -1.48
CA ASP A 294 3.43 -3.29 -1.52
C ASP A 294 2.81 -3.27 -0.12
N GLY A 295 3.60 -3.37 0.94
CA GLY A 295 3.17 -3.45 2.34
C GLY A 295 3.04 -4.88 2.88
N ALA A 296 3.51 -5.90 2.17
CA ALA A 296 3.60 -7.24 2.72
C ALA A 296 4.67 -7.33 3.82
N LEU A 297 4.55 -8.32 4.69
CA LEU A 297 5.53 -8.59 5.74
C LEU A 297 6.91 -8.85 5.13
N GLU A 298 7.96 -8.34 5.79
CA GLU A 298 9.35 -8.58 5.38
C GLU A 298 9.81 -10.01 5.67
N GLY A 299 9.20 -10.63 6.68
CA GLY A 299 9.52 -11.97 7.15
C GLY A 299 8.79 -13.09 6.39
N GLU A 300 9.02 -14.29 6.86
CA GLU A 300 8.36 -15.50 6.37
C GLU A 300 6.94 -15.61 6.90
N TYR A 301 6.00 -16.02 6.06
CA TYR A 301 4.63 -16.32 6.46
C TYR A 301 4.56 -17.69 7.14
N MET A 302 3.62 -17.83 8.08
CA MET A 302 3.43 -19.07 8.82
C MET A 302 2.48 -20.02 8.11
N GLN A 303 2.80 -21.31 8.19
CA GLN A 303 2.01 -22.37 7.60
C GLN A 303 0.56 -22.36 8.15
N GLY A 304 -0.41 -22.23 7.24
CA GLY A 304 -1.83 -22.22 7.56
C GLY A 304 -2.33 -20.95 8.28
N ALA A 305 -1.50 -19.93 8.46
CA ALA A 305 -1.87 -18.68 9.14
C ALA A 305 -2.54 -17.68 8.20
N VAL A 306 -3.67 -18.06 7.63
CA VAL A 306 -4.52 -17.21 6.77
C VAL A 306 -5.95 -17.21 7.30
N PHE A 307 -6.64 -16.07 7.11
CA PHE A 307 -8.01 -15.92 7.57
C PHE A 307 -8.73 -14.84 6.74
N GLU A 308 -9.99 -15.08 6.41
CA GLU A 308 -10.89 -14.07 5.85
C GLU A 308 -11.98 -13.75 6.88
N SER A 309 -12.11 -12.47 7.22
CA SER A 309 -13.17 -12.00 8.11
C SER A 309 -14.52 -11.88 7.39
N SER A 310 -15.58 -11.73 8.17
CA SER A 310 -16.95 -11.61 7.66
C SER A 310 -17.15 -10.42 6.70
N ASP A 311 -16.34 -9.35 6.83
CA ASP A 311 -16.34 -8.20 5.91
C ASP A 311 -15.49 -8.43 4.64
N GLY A 312 -14.79 -9.58 4.53
CA GLY A 312 -13.93 -9.93 3.40
C GLY A 312 -12.48 -9.44 3.52
N THR A 313 -12.10 -8.89 4.66
CA THR A 313 -10.70 -8.54 4.92
C THR A 313 -9.87 -9.80 5.13
N LEU A 314 -8.72 -9.89 4.44
CA LEU A 314 -7.80 -11.01 4.53
C LEU A 314 -6.66 -10.71 5.51
N TYR A 315 -6.30 -11.70 6.31
CA TYR A 315 -5.22 -11.65 7.30
C TYR A 315 -4.22 -12.76 7.01
N PHE A 316 -2.93 -12.40 6.96
CA PHE A 316 -1.83 -13.32 6.68
C PHE A 316 -0.78 -13.23 7.79
N GLY A 317 -0.69 -14.26 8.61
CA GLY A 317 0.21 -14.33 9.76
C GLY A 317 1.62 -14.78 9.36
N GLY A 318 2.62 -14.25 10.06
CA GLY A 318 4.02 -14.60 9.81
C GLY A 318 4.92 -14.31 11.00
N ILE A 319 6.21 -14.43 10.77
CA ILE A 319 7.28 -14.09 11.71
C ILE A 319 7.36 -12.55 11.76
N ASP A 320 7.48 -12.01 12.96
CA ASP A 320 7.53 -10.58 13.25
C ASP A 320 6.26 -9.78 12.92
N GLY A 321 5.10 -10.46 12.71
CA GLY A 321 3.84 -9.76 12.55
C GLY A 321 2.85 -10.44 11.59
N PHE A 322 2.02 -9.61 10.97
CA PHE A 322 1.03 -10.06 9.99
C PHE A 322 0.70 -8.97 8.96
N THR A 323 0.13 -9.40 7.85
CA THR A 323 -0.32 -8.54 6.76
C THR A 323 -1.84 -8.56 6.66
N ILE A 324 -2.45 -7.42 6.36
CA ILE A 324 -3.88 -7.27 6.13
C ILE A 324 -4.10 -6.78 4.70
N PHE A 325 -5.07 -7.38 4.01
CA PHE A 325 -5.55 -6.92 2.71
C PHE A 325 -7.04 -6.58 2.80
N CYS A 326 -7.38 -5.33 2.45
CA CYS A 326 -8.77 -4.87 2.39
C CYS A 326 -9.17 -4.74 0.91
N PRO A 327 -10.03 -5.62 0.37
CA PRO A 327 -10.40 -5.61 -1.04
C PRO A 327 -11.00 -4.29 -1.52
N ASP A 328 -11.80 -3.64 -0.68
CA ASP A 328 -12.46 -2.38 -1.01
C ASP A 328 -11.50 -1.20 -1.23
N GLN A 329 -10.30 -1.26 -0.64
CA GLN A 329 -9.26 -0.23 -0.82
C GLN A 329 -8.52 -0.36 -2.15
N GLU A 330 -8.49 -1.54 -2.76
CA GLU A 330 -7.82 -1.75 -4.05
C GLU A 330 -8.60 -1.12 -5.22
N LEU A 331 -9.93 -1.09 -5.13
CA LEU A 331 -10.81 -0.53 -6.17
C LEU A 331 -10.72 1.00 -6.27
N ALA A 332 -10.18 1.67 -5.25
CA ALA A 332 -10.12 3.14 -5.17
C ALA A 332 -8.92 3.77 -5.90
N THR A 333 -8.00 3.00 -6.45
CA THR A 333 -6.80 3.54 -7.11
C THR A 333 -6.92 3.46 -8.63
N PRO A 334 -7.34 4.52 -9.32
CA PRO A 334 -7.27 4.56 -10.78
C PRO A 334 -5.80 4.42 -11.19
N GLY A 335 -5.49 3.43 -12.02
CA GLY A 335 -4.18 3.33 -12.66
C GLY A 335 -3.97 4.54 -13.56
N LEU A 336 -3.31 5.57 -13.06
CA LEU A 336 -2.92 6.71 -13.89
C LEU A 336 -1.85 6.25 -14.88
N PRO A 337 -2.00 6.55 -16.17
CA PRO A 337 -1.00 6.20 -17.16
C PRO A 337 0.29 6.97 -16.88
N TYR A 338 1.38 6.24 -16.65
CA TYR A 338 2.71 6.82 -16.57
C TYR A 338 3.14 7.29 -17.95
N ARG A 339 3.62 8.54 -18.03
CA ARG A 339 4.21 9.05 -19.27
C ARG A 339 5.72 8.93 -19.16
N PRO A 340 6.38 8.18 -20.05
CA PRO A 340 7.82 8.15 -20.11
C PRO A 340 8.35 9.54 -20.48
N VAL A 341 9.38 9.97 -19.77
CA VAL A 341 10.04 11.26 -19.99
C VAL A 341 11.50 10.97 -20.38
N PHE A 342 11.96 11.57 -21.46
CA PHE A 342 13.36 11.51 -21.81
C PHE A 342 14.17 12.35 -20.82
N THR A 343 15.12 11.73 -20.14
CA THR A 343 15.92 12.38 -19.11
C THR A 343 17.31 12.76 -19.61
N THR A 344 17.89 11.93 -20.48
CA THR A 344 19.26 12.12 -20.98
C THR A 344 19.35 11.70 -22.44
N LEU A 345 20.10 12.47 -23.21
CA LEU A 345 20.58 12.11 -24.55
C LEU A 345 22.10 11.91 -24.49
N ARG A 346 22.57 10.82 -25.10
CA ARG A 346 24.01 10.57 -25.30
C ARG A 346 24.31 10.45 -26.79
N LEU A 347 25.42 11.06 -27.19
CA LEU A 347 26.01 10.93 -28.52
C LEU A 347 27.35 10.19 -28.39
N TYR A 348 27.49 9.05 -29.05
CA TYR A 348 28.66 8.17 -28.93
C TYR A 348 29.02 7.79 -27.47
N GLY A 349 28.01 7.63 -26.61
CA GLY A 349 28.19 7.33 -25.18
C GLY A 349 28.40 8.56 -24.28
N GLU A 350 28.75 9.71 -24.84
CA GLU A 350 28.95 10.96 -24.10
C GLU A 350 27.62 11.71 -23.90
N LYS A 351 27.40 12.26 -22.69
CA LYS A 351 26.19 13.01 -22.38
C LYS A 351 26.15 14.33 -23.17
N VAL A 352 25.05 14.57 -23.85
CA VAL A 352 24.78 15.84 -24.53
C VAL A 352 24.25 16.86 -23.52
N ASN A 353 24.97 17.96 -23.37
CA ASN A 353 24.59 19.04 -22.46
C ASN A 353 23.70 20.08 -23.13
N THR A 354 22.79 20.66 -22.35
CA THR A 354 21.86 21.70 -22.83
C THR A 354 22.63 22.96 -23.21
N GLY A 355 22.33 23.50 -24.40
CA GLY A 355 22.93 24.72 -24.92
C GLY A 355 24.37 24.60 -25.46
N GLU A 356 24.96 23.40 -25.35
CA GLU A 356 26.33 23.14 -25.85
C GLU A 356 26.34 22.80 -27.34
N ARG A 357 27.41 23.24 -28.04
CA ARG A 357 27.60 22.94 -29.46
C ARG A 357 28.34 21.65 -29.69
N TYR A 358 27.77 20.81 -30.53
CA TYR A 358 28.33 19.54 -31.02
C TYR A 358 28.48 19.66 -32.55
N GLY A 359 29.72 19.87 -32.99
CA GLY A 359 29.97 20.27 -34.36
C GLY A 359 29.42 21.68 -34.67
N ASN A 360 28.56 21.78 -35.65
CA ASN A 360 27.98 23.06 -36.05
C ASN A 360 26.61 23.37 -35.41
N ARG A 361 26.09 22.46 -34.58
CA ARG A 361 24.72 22.54 -34.05
C ARG A 361 24.66 22.46 -32.53
N ILE A 362 23.60 23.04 -31.98
CA ILE A 362 23.15 22.77 -30.62
C ILE A 362 22.10 21.65 -30.71
N ILE A 363 22.42 20.45 -30.22
CA ILE A 363 21.52 19.29 -30.28
C ILE A 363 20.37 19.45 -29.28
N LEU A 364 20.67 19.88 -28.05
CA LEU A 364 19.67 20.15 -27.01
C LEU A 364 19.59 21.66 -26.74
N PRO A 365 18.67 22.38 -27.37
CA PRO A 365 18.48 23.81 -27.10
C PRO A 365 17.90 24.08 -25.70
N GLN A 366 17.23 23.11 -25.14
CA GLN A 366 16.68 23.11 -23.77
C GLN A 366 16.86 21.70 -23.15
N ALA A 367 16.55 21.55 -21.87
CA ALA A 367 16.70 20.25 -21.21
C ALA A 367 15.91 19.14 -21.92
N ALA A 368 16.45 17.91 -21.93
CA ALA A 368 15.89 16.78 -22.66
C ALA A 368 14.38 16.56 -22.48
N PRO A 369 13.80 16.67 -21.24
CA PRO A 369 12.35 16.52 -21.04
C PRO A 369 11.47 17.54 -21.78
N TYR A 370 12.03 18.68 -22.13
CA TYR A 370 11.31 19.77 -22.78
C TYR A 370 11.67 19.94 -24.27
N THR A 371 12.64 19.15 -24.77
CA THR A 371 13.05 19.18 -26.16
C THR A 371 12.11 18.34 -27.02
N THR A 372 11.42 18.97 -27.95
CA THR A 372 10.47 18.32 -28.86
C THR A 372 11.11 17.93 -30.20
N LYS A 373 12.25 18.52 -30.54
CA LYS A 373 12.96 18.29 -31.80
C LYS A 373 14.46 18.37 -31.56
N ILE A 374 15.21 17.43 -32.10
CA ILE A 374 16.67 17.44 -32.19
C ILE A 374 17.09 17.47 -33.66
N GLU A 375 18.18 18.18 -33.98
CA GLU A 375 18.78 18.19 -35.29
C GLU A 375 20.21 17.68 -35.18
N LEU A 376 20.58 16.75 -36.04
CA LEU A 376 21.86 16.05 -36.03
C LEU A 376 22.57 16.24 -37.37
N ASP A 377 23.88 16.23 -37.35
CA ASP A 377 24.70 16.10 -38.56
C ASP A 377 24.74 14.63 -38.98
N TYR A 378 25.00 14.35 -40.26
CA TYR A 378 24.94 13.01 -40.85
C TYR A 378 25.89 12.00 -40.17
N ASN A 379 26.96 12.49 -39.56
CA ASN A 379 27.93 11.66 -38.81
C ASN A 379 27.55 11.47 -37.33
N GLN A 380 26.48 12.11 -36.82
CA GLN A 380 26.00 11.96 -35.46
C GLN A 380 24.91 10.86 -35.36
N ASN A 381 25.28 9.63 -35.67
CA ASN A 381 24.35 8.52 -35.92
C ASN A 381 24.29 7.46 -34.81
N PHE A 382 25.08 7.60 -33.73
CA PHE A 382 25.02 6.71 -32.58
C PHE A 382 24.47 7.47 -31.35
N LEU A 383 23.19 7.23 -31.07
CA LEU A 383 22.45 7.88 -30.01
C LEU A 383 21.96 6.90 -28.96
N THR A 384 22.00 7.32 -27.70
CA THR A 384 21.37 6.62 -26.59
C THR A 384 20.40 7.56 -25.90
N PHE A 385 19.15 7.12 -25.72
CA PHE A 385 18.11 7.83 -24.99
C PHE A 385 17.88 7.14 -23.65
N GLU A 386 17.97 7.90 -22.57
CA GLU A 386 17.59 7.45 -21.24
C GLU A 386 16.19 8.00 -20.94
N CYS A 387 15.29 7.12 -20.47
CA CYS A 387 13.92 7.45 -20.14
C CYS A 387 13.62 7.15 -18.67
N SER A 388 12.71 7.90 -18.08
CA SER A 388 12.15 7.62 -16.77
C SER A 388 10.63 7.70 -16.86
N ALA A 389 9.94 6.77 -16.22
CA ALA A 389 8.48 6.83 -16.07
C ALA A 389 8.05 7.69 -14.87
N LEU A 390 8.99 8.23 -14.09
CA LEU A 390 8.75 9.03 -12.87
C LEU A 390 7.76 8.33 -11.91
N ASN A 391 7.81 7.00 -11.87
CA ASN A 391 6.99 6.22 -10.96
C ASN A 391 7.71 6.08 -9.61
N TYR A 392 7.18 6.74 -8.58
CA TYR A 392 7.71 6.67 -7.22
C TYR A 392 7.00 5.63 -6.36
N VAL A 393 5.93 5.00 -6.89
CA VAL A 393 5.10 4.04 -6.17
C VAL A 393 5.72 2.65 -6.18
N ASN A 394 6.10 2.16 -7.37
CA ASN A 394 6.71 0.83 -7.51
C ASN A 394 7.59 0.76 -8.75
N LEU A 395 8.90 0.92 -8.55
CA LEU A 395 9.92 0.89 -9.62
C LEU A 395 10.06 -0.50 -10.27
N SER A 396 9.76 -1.58 -9.55
CA SER A 396 9.94 -2.95 -10.05
C SER A 396 8.85 -3.41 -11.03
N ARG A 397 7.77 -2.65 -11.19
CA ARG A 397 6.64 -2.98 -12.08
C ARG A 397 6.61 -2.18 -13.38
N ILE A 398 7.67 -1.44 -13.68
CA ILE A 398 7.76 -0.70 -14.94
C ILE A 398 8.34 -1.62 -16.00
N HIS A 399 7.51 -1.99 -16.98
CA HIS A 399 7.95 -2.63 -18.22
C HIS A 399 7.90 -1.58 -19.36
N ILE A 400 9.03 -1.37 -20.01
CA ILE A 400 9.12 -0.56 -21.23
C ILE A 400 9.17 -1.57 -22.39
N SER A 401 8.08 -1.67 -23.13
CA SER A 401 7.98 -2.46 -24.36
C SER A 401 8.25 -1.59 -25.59
#